data_d5cfd5dce94b6ecd379c0dc9f87441df
#
_entry.id   d5cfd5dce94b6ecd379c0dc9f87441df
#
_cell.length_a   1.000
_cell.length_b   1.000
_cell.length_c   1.000
_cell.angle_alpha   90.00
_cell.angle_beta   90.00
_cell.angle_gamma   90.00
#
_symmetry.space_group_name_H-M   'P 1'
#
loop_
_entity.id
_entity.type
_entity.pdbx_description
1 polymer ?
#
loop_
_entity_poly.entity_id
_entity_poly.type
_entity_poly.pdbx_seq_one_letter_code
_entity_poly.pdbx_strand_id
1 'polypeptide(L)'
;MSYAQKIVIHSKSGATNALEALVEQFISDGVRFVAVAGKDCALMEDIIDEIVVGDGSDNTRFILTSSHPGESLEEVMQFARIITEGTGEPQLIEL
;
A
#
# COMPACT_ATOMS: atom_id res chain seq x y z
N MET A 1 -3.73 17.87 2.12
CA MET A 1 -2.51 17.16 2.54
C MET A 1 -2.36 15.91 1.71
N SER A 2 -1.15 15.61 1.29
CA SER A 2 -0.91 14.39 0.50
C SER A 2 -0.36 13.28 1.38
N TYR A 3 -0.53 12.04 0.91
CA TYR A 3 0.08 10.89 1.56
C TYR A 3 1.59 10.90 1.33
N ALA A 4 2.32 10.27 2.23
CA ALA A 4 3.76 10.04 2.05
C ALA A 4 3.99 9.13 0.85
N GLN A 5 5.21 9.11 0.31
CA GLN A 5 5.54 8.25 -0.82
C GLN A 5 5.58 6.76 -0.47
N LYS A 6 5.77 6.44 0.81
CA LYS A 6 5.74 5.06 1.31
C LYS A 6 4.58 4.93 2.30
N ILE A 7 3.79 3.88 2.12
CA ILE A 7 2.62 3.62 2.97
C ILE A 7 2.75 2.21 3.54
N VAL A 8 2.43 2.06 4.82
CA VAL A 8 2.20 0.76 5.43
C VAL A 8 0.75 0.70 5.87
N ILE A 9 0.00 -0.25 5.31
CA ILE A 9 -1.38 -0.50 5.72
C ILE A 9 -1.37 -1.63 6.74
N HIS A 10 -1.91 -1.36 7.93
CA HIS A 10 -2.11 -2.39 8.94
C HIS A 10 -3.59 -2.76 8.94
N SER A 11 -3.89 -3.95 8.42
CA SER A 11 -5.27 -4.44 8.33
C SER A 11 -5.66 -5.13 9.63
N LYS A 12 -6.60 -4.54 10.34
CA LYS A 12 -7.13 -5.14 11.58
C LYS A 12 -8.37 -5.98 11.30
N SER A 13 -9.18 -5.55 10.35
CA SER A 13 -10.48 -6.17 10.07
C SER A 13 -10.51 -6.97 8.76
N GLY A 14 -9.53 -6.79 7.87
CA GLY A 14 -9.56 -7.37 6.54
C GLY A 14 -10.57 -6.71 5.62
N ALA A 15 -11.05 -5.52 5.96
CA ALA A 15 -12.05 -4.82 5.18
C ALA A 15 -11.44 -4.24 3.89
N THR A 16 -12.10 -4.49 2.76
CA THR A 16 -11.60 -4.09 1.45
C THR A 16 -12.43 -3.01 0.77
N ASN A 17 -13.57 -2.65 1.34
CA ASN A 17 -14.52 -1.76 0.70
C ASN A 17 -14.02 -0.32 0.52
N ALA A 18 -13.03 0.09 1.27
CA ALA A 18 -12.46 1.45 1.18
C ALA A 18 -11.22 1.51 0.28
N LEU A 19 -10.74 0.36 -0.23
CA LEU A 19 -9.44 0.32 -0.92
C LEU A 19 -9.45 1.08 -2.23
N GLU A 20 -10.55 1.02 -3.00
CA GLU A 20 -10.56 1.69 -4.31
C GLU A 20 -10.34 3.20 -4.18
N ALA A 21 -11.11 3.85 -3.32
CA ALA A 21 -10.96 5.29 -3.12
C ALA A 21 -9.59 5.64 -2.54
N LEU A 22 -9.10 4.82 -1.61
CA LEU A 22 -7.81 5.05 -0.96
C LEU A 22 -6.67 4.94 -1.98
N VAL A 23 -6.67 3.90 -2.82
CA VAL A 23 -5.62 3.69 -3.81
C VAL A 23 -5.64 4.76 -4.88
N GLU A 24 -6.82 5.19 -5.33
CA GLU A 24 -6.89 6.29 -6.29
C GLU A 24 -6.28 7.56 -5.71
N GLN A 25 -6.47 7.81 -4.41
CA GLN A 25 -5.85 8.95 -3.75
C GLN A 25 -4.33 8.78 -3.66
N PHE A 26 -3.86 7.55 -3.38
CA PHE A 26 -2.42 7.28 -3.40
C PHE A 26 -1.81 7.62 -4.75
N ILE A 27 -2.45 7.19 -5.84
CA ILE A 27 -1.95 7.47 -7.19
C ILE A 27 -1.90 8.98 -7.44
N SER A 28 -2.95 9.69 -7.06
CA SER A 28 -3.03 11.14 -7.21
C SER A 28 -1.92 11.86 -6.42
N ASP A 29 -1.59 11.34 -5.23
CA ASP A 29 -0.61 11.97 -4.34
C ASP A 29 0.84 11.58 -4.65
N GLY A 30 1.07 10.67 -5.58
CA GLY A 30 2.42 10.25 -5.94
C GLY A 30 3.03 9.20 -5.04
N VAL A 31 2.20 8.39 -4.38
CA VAL A 31 2.69 7.27 -3.57
C VAL A 31 3.42 6.28 -4.47
N ARG A 32 4.57 5.78 -4.01
CA ARG A 32 5.44 4.90 -4.78
C ARG A 32 5.45 3.47 -4.25
N PHE A 33 5.17 3.27 -2.97
CA PHE A 33 5.27 1.97 -2.33
C PHE A 33 4.18 1.79 -1.28
N VAL A 34 3.53 0.62 -1.29
CA VAL A 34 2.52 0.24 -0.29
C VAL A 34 2.83 -1.17 0.20
N ALA A 35 3.08 -1.32 1.49
CA ALA A 35 3.19 -2.63 2.14
C ALA A 35 1.92 -2.89 2.94
N VAL A 36 1.43 -4.12 2.91
CA VAL A 36 0.23 -4.49 3.64
C VAL A 36 0.56 -5.58 4.66
N ALA A 37 0.18 -5.34 5.91
CA ALA A 37 0.37 -6.28 7.00
C ALA A 37 -0.98 -6.56 7.67
N GLY A 38 -1.05 -7.66 8.42
CA GLY A 38 -2.22 -7.98 9.21
C GLY A 38 -3.20 -8.88 8.51
N LYS A 39 -4.47 -8.78 8.90
CA LYS A 39 -5.51 -9.70 8.44
C LYS A 39 -5.75 -9.56 6.94
N ASP A 40 -5.75 -10.69 6.24
CA ASP A 40 -6.01 -10.77 4.79
C ASP A 40 -5.09 -9.90 3.94
N CYS A 41 -3.86 -9.67 4.42
CA CYS A 41 -2.93 -8.75 3.74
C CYS A 41 -2.61 -9.17 2.31
N ALA A 42 -2.48 -10.48 2.03
CA ALA A 42 -2.21 -10.94 0.68
C ALA A 42 -3.38 -10.64 -0.27
N LEU A 43 -4.60 -10.86 0.20
CA LEU A 43 -5.79 -10.52 -0.59
C LEU A 43 -5.87 -9.02 -0.83
N MET A 44 -5.59 -8.22 0.20
CA MET A 44 -5.62 -6.77 0.07
C MET A 44 -4.58 -6.27 -0.92
N GLU A 45 -3.39 -6.86 -0.90
CA GLU A 45 -2.35 -6.51 -1.87
C GLU A 45 -2.82 -6.79 -3.31
N ASP A 46 -3.42 -7.95 -3.53
CA ASP A 46 -3.93 -8.32 -4.85
C ASP A 46 -4.98 -7.31 -5.34
N ILE A 47 -5.88 -6.90 -4.45
CA ILE A 47 -6.91 -5.91 -4.79
C ILE A 47 -6.27 -4.55 -5.12
N ILE A 48 -5.27 -4.14 -4.32
CA ILE A 48 -4.56 -2.89 -4.58
C ILE A 48 -3.89 -2.94 -5.95
N ASP A 49 -3.22 -4.04 -6.28
CA ASP A 49 -2.58 -4.18 -7.59
C ASP A 49 -3.58 -4.07 -8.73
N GLU A 50 -4.74 -4.69 -8.60
CA GLU A 50 -5.79 -4.59 -9.62
C GLU A 50 -6.27 -3.15 -9.80
N ILE A 51 -6.42 -2.41 -8.70
CA ILE A 51 -6.84 -1.01 -8.76
C ILE A 51 -5.75 -0.17 -9.43
N VAL A 52 -4.49 -0.39 -9.09
CA VAL A 52 -3.37 0.36 -9.67
C VAL A 52 -3.31 0.15 -11.18
N VAL A 53 -3.45 -1.09 -11.64
CA VAL A 53 -3.46 -1.39 -13.08
C VAL A 53 -4.68 -0.78 -13.77
N GLY A 54 -5.81 -0.77 -13.09
CA GLY A 54 -7.07 -0.27 -13.66
C GLY A 54 -7.47 -1.08 -14.89
N ASP A 55 -7.84 -0.41 -15.97
CA ASP A 55 -8.22 -1.07 -17.22
C ASP A 55 -7.01 -1.31 -18.15
N GLY A 56 -5.81 -0.99 -17.69
CA GLY A 56 -4.58 -1.18 -18.46
C GLY A 56 -4.30 -0.08 -19.48
N SER A 57 -5.13 0.94 -19.56
CA SER A 57 -4.97 1.99 -20.58
C SER A 57 -3.95 3.07 -20.19
N ASP A 58 -3.63 3.19 -18.88
CA ASP A 58 -2.70 4.19 -18.37
C ASP A 58 -1.51 3.49 -17.74
N ASN A 59 -0.40 3.39 -18.46
CA ASN A 59 0.80 2.73 -17.99
C ASN A 59 1.68 3.62 -17.09
N THR A 60 1.25 4.83 -16.79
CA THR A 60 1.94 5.69 -15.83
C THR A 60 1.49 5.41 -14.40
N ARG A 61 0.42 4.68 -14.20
CA ARG A 61 -0.06 4.28 -12.88
C ARG A 61 0.86 3.17 -12.37
N PHE A 62 1.64 3.49 -11.34
CA PHE A 62 2.56 2.51 -10.77
C PHE A 62 2.72 2.72 -9.27
N ILE A 63 2.51 1.66 -8.52
CA ILE A 63 2.85 1.57 -7.09
C ILE A 63 3.42 0.18 -6.88
N LEU A 64 4.61 0.11 -6.29
CA LEU A 64 5.17 -1.17 -5.87
C LEU A 64 4.45 -1.62 -4.61
N THR A 65 3.99 -2.86 -4.57
CA THR A 65 3.24 -3.39 -3.43
C THR A 65 3.89 -4.63 -2.86
N SER A 66 3.65 -4.90 -1.59
CA SER A 66 4.08 -6.13 -0.94
C SER A 66 3.08 -6.52 0.15
N SER A 67 2.98 -7.81 0.44
CA SER A 67 2.21 -8.31 1.57
C SER A 67 3.13 -9.06 2.54
N HIS A 68 2.80 -9.02 3.82
CA HIS A 68 3.68 -9.50 4.88
C HIS A 68 2.91 -10.39 5.87
N PRO A 69 2.42 -11.55 5.42
CA PRO A 69 1.68 -12.46 6.31
C PRO A 69 2.59 -12.97 7.43
N GLY A 70 2.08 -12.94 8.65
CA GLY A 70 2.81 -13.46 9.80
C GLY A 70 3.91 -12.56 10.33
N GLU A 71 4.16 -11.42 9.70
CA GLU A 71 5.17 -10.46 10.20
C GLU A 71 4.54 -9.44 11.13
N SER A 72 5.33 -8.96 12.09
CA SER A 72 4.87 -7.91 12.99
C SER A 72 4.82 -6.57 12.25
N LEU A 73 4.02 -5.66 12.77
CA LEU A 73 3.94 -4.32 12.21
C LEU A 73 5.31 -3.64 12.22
N GLU A 74 6.09 -3.84 13.29
CA GLU A 74 7.44 -3.27 13.39
C GLU A 74 8.35 -3.77 12.28
N GLU A 75 8.30 -5.09 11.99
CA GLU A 75 9.09 -5.66 10.90
C GLU A 75 8.71 -5.05 9.56
N VAL A 76 7.43 -4.86 9.32
CA VAL A 76 6.94 -4.28 8.07
C VAL A 76 7.35 -2.81 7.94
N MET A 77 7.29 -2.06 9.02
CA MET A 77 7.75 -0.67 9.04
C MET A 77 9.24 -0.58 8.72
N GLN A 78 10.05 -1.47 9.29
CA GLN A 78 11.49 -1.53 9.00
C GLN A 78 11.74 -1.87 7.53
N PHE A 79 11.01 -2.84 6.99
CA PHE A 79 11.11 -3.19 5.58
C PHE A 79 10.82 -1.97 4.69
N ALA A 80 9.76 -1.24 5.01
CA ALA A 80 9.38 -0.06 4.23
C ALA A 80 10.45 1.03 4.29
N ARG A 81 11.15 1.16 5.42
CA ARG A 81 12.21 2.16 5.55
C ARG A 81 13.39 1.89 4.64
N ILE A 82 13.74 0.62 4.46
CA ILE A 82 14.93 0.25 3.68
C ILE A 82 14.66 0.08 2.19
N ILE A 83 13.39 -0.03 1.79
CA ILE A 83 13.09 -0.18 0.37
C ILE A 83 13.41 1.12 -0.39
N THR A 84 13.89 0.98 -1.62
CA THR A 84 14.35 2.14 -2.39
C THR A 84 13.25 2.82 -3.22
N GLU A 85 12.09 2.19 -3.36
CA GLU A 85 10.94 2.82 -4.02
C GLU A 85 10.35 3.89 -3.10
N GLY A 86 10.40 5.14 -3.55
CA GLY A 86 9.92 6.26 -2.75
C GLY A 86 10.96 6.74 -1.74
N THR A 87 10.69 7.87 -1.13
CA THR A 87 11.57 8.52 -0.16
C THR A 87 10.80 8.88 1.09
N GLY A 88 11.53 9.13 2.18
CA GLY A 88 10.95 9.58 3.45
C GLY A 88 10.48 8.43 4.32
N GLU A 89 9.94 8.79 5.48
CA GLU A 89 9.41 7.81 6.43
C GLU A 89 8.08 7.22 5.94
N PRO A 90 7.88 5.91 6.14
CA PRO A 90 6.58 5.31 5.83
C PRO A 90 5.47 5.88 6.71
N GLN A 91 4.32 6.08 6.11
CA GLN A 91 3.12 6.52 6.81
C GLN A 91 2.25 5.31 7.11
N LEU A 92 1.84 5.16 8.36
CA LEU A 92 0.99 4.06 8.79
C LEU A 92 -0.47 4.43 8.59
N ILE A 93 -1.23 3.53 7.97
CA ILE A 93 -2.68 3.64 7.84
C ILE A 93 -3.29 2.36 8.41
N GLU A 94 -4.23 2.51 9.34
CA GLU A 94 -4.93 1.35 9.91
C GLU A 94 -6.32 1.20 9.29
N LEU A 95 -6.62 -0.03 8.88
CA LEU A 95 -7.91 -0.36 8.28
C LEU A 95 -8.64 -1.48 9.02
#